data_e3787141cde913e4f760d23554289038
#
_entry.id   e3787141cde913e4f760d23554289038
#
_cell.length_a   1.000
_cell.length_b   1.000
_cell.length_c   1.000
_cell.angle_alpha   90.00
_cell.angle_beta   90.00
_cell.angle_gamma   90.00
#
_symmetry.space_group_name_H-M   'P 1'
#
loop_
_entity.id
_entity.type
_entity.pdbx_description
1 polymer ?
#
loop_
_entity_poly.entity_id
_entity_poly.type
_entity_poly.pdbx_seq_one_letter_code
_entity_poly.pdbx_strand_id
1 'polypeptide(L)'
;PGIEAPSRAFLLDRAALADPAPALLRIFREAAPDAQPWTRAQQHALKELLAPDCQQLVPLATHVDDAAHALHQATEQQVAVLRMLRLQPRLLVEGGAGTGKTVLAVALAREHAALGRSVLLTCFNKALAQALTAVLADVPGVTVQPFHELARTQALAAGLAYEVPTDSREQGLFFQERSAELLLQAAETGGGARYDTVIVDEAADFAATWWVALEALGAPQFSWYCFYDRQQCLFQSTDQWEPPFTASPMVLDANLRNTRPIGEAAARMGRCAVPPTFRVDQGVPPTVLQSSDFAQMAGQLRTLLRDLTGNQGLRPEQIVVLSPYRRDNAASAWAAGLDACATTDALAAPLPGLVRVGTVQGFKGLESDVVVLVGIDLRCMRHPANLYVGASRARAALYVLALADAGLAA
;
A
#
# COMPACT_ATOMS: atom_id res chain seq x y z
N PRO A 1 50.12 0.99 -25.23
CA PRO A 1 49.92 2.41 -25.15
C PRO A 1 49.33 2.71 -23.76
N GLY A 2 50.24 3.29 -22.91
CA GLY A 2 49.88 3.60 -21.52
C GLY A 2 48.88 4.75 -21.50
N ILE A 3 47.85 4.62 -20.70
CA ILE A 3 46.94 5.72 -20.34
C ILE A 3 47.78 6.64 -19.45
N GLU A 4 48.18 7.82 -19.96
CA GLU A 4 48.78 8.86 -19.13
C GLU A 4 47.81 9.22 -17.99
N ALA A 5 48.30 9.26 -16.76
CA ALA A 5 47.49 9.67 -15.62
C ALA A 5 46.97 11.11 -15.84
N PRO A 6 45.71 11.38 -15.63
CA PRO A 6 45.15 12.72 -15.81
C PRO A 6 45.92 13.73 -14.96
N SER A 7 46.20 14.91 -15.53
CA SER A 7 46.83 16.01 -14.79
C SER A 7 46.07 16.29 -13.50
N ARG A 8 46.78 16.56 -12.40
CA ARG A 8 46.16 16.94 -11.10
C ARG A 8 45.21 18.12 -11.22
N ALA A 9 45.35 18.96 -12.24
CA ALA A 9 44.47 20.08 -12.54
C ALA A 9 43.04 19.64 -12.86
N PHE A 10 42.81 18.40 -13.35
CA PHE A 10 41.51 17.85 -13.72
C PHE A 10 40.92 16.92 -12.66
N LEU A 11 41.51 16.82 -11.46
CA LEU A 11 41.01 16.01 -10.37
C LEU A 11 40.15 16.83 -9.43
N LEU A 12 38.95 16.34 -9.12
CA LEU A 12 38.11 16.84 -8.07
C LEU A 12 38.42 16.05 -6.78
N ASP A 13 38.83 16.73 -5.74
CA ASP A 13 39.01 16.14 -4.41
C ASP A 13 37.68 16.02 -3.66
N ARG A 14 37.69 15.37 -2.49
CA ARG A 14 36.49 15.19 -1.67
C ARG A 14 35.84 16.49 -1.23
N ALA A 15 36.61 17.55 -1.04
CA ALA A 15 36.10 18.86 -0.65
C ALA A 15 35.41 19.56 -1.84
N ALA A 16 35.98 19.41 -3.05
CA ALA A 16 35.35 19.92 -4.27
C ALA A 16 34.05 19.19 -4.66
N LEU A 17 33.86 17.97 -4.20
CA LEU A 17 32.59 17.25 -4.44
C LEU A 17 31.42 17.77 -3.58
N ALA A 18 31.67 18.45 -2.46
CA ALA A 18 30.63 19.05 -1.63
C ALA A 18 30.03 20.32 -2.30
N ASP A 19 30.85 21.10 -3.02
CA ASP A 19 30.43 22.20 -3.90
C ASP A 19 31.28 22.18 -5.18
N PRO A 20 30.83 21.44 -6.22
CA PRO A 20 31.65 21.20 -7.42
C PRO A 20 31.75 22.40 -8.35
N ALA A 21 30.87 23.39 -8.27
CA ALA A 21 30.80 24.49 -9.23
C ALA A 21 32.08 25.35 -9.30
N PRO A 22 32.72 25.78 -8.20
CA PRO A 22 33.96 26.55 -8.27
C PRO A 22 35.13 25.74 -8.86
N ALA A 23 35.22 24.46 -8.50
CA ALA A 23 36.28 23.58 -8.99
C ALA A 23 36.14 23.29 -10.49
N LEU A 24 34.92 23.03 -10.95
CA LEU A 24 34.62 22.85 -12.38
C LEU A 24 34.91 24.12 -13.18
N LEU A 25 34.50 25.30 -12.68
CA LEU A 25 34.78 26.58 -13.33
C LEU A 25 36.30 26.83 -13.47
N ARG A 26 37.10 26.47 -12.47
CA ARG A 26 38.56 26.54 -12.54
C ARG A 26 39.10 25.64 -13.64
N ILE A 27 38.70 24.37 -13.66
CA ILE A 27 39.12 23.40 -14.66
C ILE A 27 38.77 23.89 -16.07
N PHE A 28 37.56 24.39 -16.29
CA PHE A 28 37.16 24.92 -17.60
C PHE A 28 37.97 26.14 -18.05
N ARG A 29 38.27 27.07 -17.12
CA ARG A 29 39.13 28.24 -17.44
C ARG A 29 40.56 27.86 -17.77
N GLU A 30 41.10 26.85 -17.10
CA GLU A 30 42.47 26.36 -17.38
C GLU A 30 42.52 25.56 -18.70
N ALA A 31 41.46 24.77 -18.99
CA ALA A 31 41.41 23.93 -20.19
C ALA A 31 41.10 24.73 -21.47
N ALA A 32 40.37 25.83 -21.36
CA ALA A 32 39.93 26.62 -22.52
C ALA A 32 39.83 28.12 -22.15
N PRO A 33 40.98 28.81 -22.00
CA PRO A 33 41.04 30.22 -21.54
C PRO A 33 40.32 31.20 -22.49
N ASP A 34 40.25 30.89 -23.79
CA ASP A 34 39.65 31.73 -24.83
C ASP A 34 38.20 31.29 -25.20
N ALA A 35 37.58 30.40 -24.42
CA ALA A 35 36.26 29.90 -24.73
C ALA A 35 35.20 31.01 -24.64
N GLN A 36 34.44 31.20 -25.72
CA GLN A 36 33.28 32.09 -25.73
C GLN A 36 32.11 31.48 -24.95
N PRO A 37 31.28 32.30 -24.25
CA PRO A 37 30.09 31.80 -23.58
C PRO A 37 29.16 31.10 -24.56
N TRP A 38 28.70 29.91 -24.15
CA TRP A 38 27.80 29.14 -24.98
C TRP A 38 26.41 29.79 -25.09
N THR A 39 25.84 29.74 -26.27
CA THR A 39 24.43 30.13 -26.47
C THR A 39 23.52 29.16 -25.73
N ARG A 40 22.28 29.60 -25.43
CA ARG A 40 21.27 28.74 -24.77
C ARG A 40 21.00 27.46 -25.55
N ALA A 41 21.03 27.52 -26.90
CA ALA A 41 20.86 26.34 -27.76
C ALA A 41 22.01 25.34 -27.62
N GLN A 42 23.26 25.82 -27.53
CA GLN A 42 24.45 24.97 -27.30
C GLN A 42 24.44 24.38 -25.88
N GLN A 43 24.01 25.15 -24.88
CA GLN A 43 23.86 24.65 -23.52
C GLN A 43 22.79 23.56 -23.43
N HIS A 44 21.70 23.71 -24.17
CA HIS A 44 20.63 22.70 -24.23
C HIS A 44 21.12 21.43 -24.93
N ALA A 45 21.75 21.57 -26.08
CA ALA A 45 22.34 20.44 -26.82
C ALA A 45 23.41 19.71 -26.01
N LEU A 46 24.23 20.42 -25.21
CA LEU A 46 25.22 19.80 -24.34
C LEU A 46 24.55 19.05 -23.19
N LYS A 47 23.47 19.62 -22.57
CA LYS A 47 22.71 18.92 -21.55
C LYS A 47 22.12 17.64 -22.10
N GLU A 48 21.54 17.65 -23.29
CA GLU A 48 21.02 16.44 -23.93
C GLU A 48 22.12 15.43 -24.26
N LEU A 49 23.33 15.90 -24.63
CA LEU A 49 24.45 15.02 -25.02
C LEU A 49 25.17 14.43 -23.80
N LEU A 50 25.37 15.21 -22.72
CA LEU A 50 26.11 14.81 -21.53
C LEU A 50 25.24 14.21 -20.44
N ALA A 51 23.95 14.51 -20.44
CA ALA A 51 22.97 13.97 -19.52
C ALA A 51 21.73 13.52 -20.28
N PRO A 52 21.84 12.67 -21.30
CA PRO A 52 20.67 12.23 -22.06
C PRO A 52 19.71 11.46 -21.15
N ASP A 53 19.94 11.05 -20.05
CA ASP A 53 19.05 10.36 -19.10
C ASP A 53 19.84 9.91 -17.85
N CYS A 54 20.50 10.84 -17.16
CA CYS A 54 21.08 10.51 -15.86
C CYS A 54 20.06 9.95 -14.86
N GLN A 55 18.75 10.18 -15.07
CA GLN A 55 17.69 9.54 -14.31
C GLN A 55 17.60 8.03 -14.55
N GLN A 56 18.04 7.53 -15.73
CA GLN A 56 18.07 6.09 -16.01
C GLN A 56 19.29 5.37 -15.40
N LEU A 57 20.33 6.10 -14.98
CA LEU A 57 21.52 5.53 -14.38
C LEU A 57 21.41 5.31 -12.85
N VAL A 58 20.40 5.91 -12.21
CA VAL A 58 20.15 5.66 -10.79
C VAL A 58 19.32 4.39 -10.66
N PRO A 59 19.86 3.31 -10.06
CA PRO A 59 19.08 2.09 -9.87
C PRO A 59 17.78 2.37 -9.13
N LEU A 60 16.69 1.70 -9.53
CA LEU A 60 15.39 1.85 -8.89
C LEU A 60 15.45 1.58 -7.36
N ALA A 61 16.37 0.71 -6.94
CA ALA A 61 16.66 0.46 -5.53
C ALA A 61 16.97 1.73 -4.74
N THR A 62 17.74 2.67 -5.29
CA THR A 62 18.05 3.95 -4.64
C THR A 62 16.80 4.81 -4.47
N HIS A 63 15.96 4.90 -5.52
CA HIS A 63 14.70 5.64 -5.43
C HIS A 63 13.73 5.03 -4.40
N VAL A 64 13.75 3.70 -4.27
CA VAL A 64 12.96 2.98 -3.25
C VAL A 64 13.40 3.37 -1.83
N ASP A 65 14.69 3.39 -1.57
CA ASP A 65 15.24 3.73 -0.25
C ASP A 65 14.99 5.20 0.11
N ASP A 66 15.15 6.13 -0.83
CA ASP A 66 14.87 7.55 -0.65
C ASP A 66 13.40 7.81 -0.34
N ALA A 67 12.50 7.19 -1.10
CA ALA A 67 11.06 7.30 -0.87
C ALA A 67 10.66 6.74 0.50
N ALA A 68 11.22 5.59 0.91
CA ALA A 68 10.95 4.99 2.20
C ALA A 68 11.33 5.92 3.37
N HIS A 69 12.50 6.58 3.28
CA HIS A 69 12.97 7.52 4.30
C HIS A 69 12.05 8.75 4.44
N ALA A 70 11.68 9.37 3.32
CA ALA A 70 10.80 10.54 3.31
C ALA A 70 9.40 10.22 3.86
N LEU A 71 8.87 9.04 3.54
CA LEU A 71 7.55 8.59 4.01
C LEU A 71 7.55 8.29 5.52
N HIS A 72 8.65 7.76 6.07
CA HIS A 72 8.76 7.47 7.51
C HIS A 72 8.64 8.73 8.39
N GLN A 73 9.33 9.81 8.03
CA GLN A 73 9.29 11.07 8.79
C GLN A 73 7.89 11.70 8.85
N ALA A 74 7.11 11.58 7.77
CA ALA A 74 5.76 12.12 7.73
C ALA A 74 4.79 11.40 8.69
N THR A 75 5.02 10.12 8.96
CA THR A 75 4.16 9.30 9.83
C THR A 75 4.26 9.71 11.31
N GLU A 76 5.44 10.12 11.79
CA GLU A 76 5.64 10.54 13.19
C GLU A 76 4.79 11.76 13.55
N GLN A 77 4.61 12.70 12.62
CA GLN A 77 3.78 13.88 12.85
C GLN A 77 2.29 13.55 13.06
N GLN A 78 1.78 12.54 12.37
CA GLN A 78 0.40 12.10 12.53
C GLN A 78 0.16 11.42 13.88
N VAL A 79 1.10 10.60 14.35
CA VAL A 79 1.03 9.99 15.68
C VAL A 79 0.93 11.04 16.79
N ALA A 80 1.62 12.19 16.66
CA ALA A 80 1.52 13.27 17.62
C ALA A 80 0.10 13.88 17.68
N VAL A 81 -0.59 14.00 16.55
CA VAL A 81 -1.98 14.50 16.49
C VAL A 81 -2.93 13.53 17.17
N LEU A 82 -2.75 12.23 16.98
CA LEU A 82 -3.60 11.21 17.60
C LEU A 82 -3.52 11.19 19.12
N ARG A 83 -2.35 11.47 19.69
CA ARG A 83 -2.21 11.60 21.15
C ARG A 83 -3.13 12.66 21.75
N MET A 84 -3.47 13.69 21.01
CA MET A 84 -4.46 14.70 21.42
C MET A 84 -5.89 14.15 21.38
N LEU A 85 -6.19 13.23 20.46
CA LEU A 85 -7.55 12.72 20.22
C LEU A 85 -7.88 11.46 21.03
N ARG A 86 -6.91 10.82 21.67
CA ARG A 86 -7.07 9.59 22.47
C ARG A 86 -8.10 9.68 23.60
N LEU A 87 -8.41 10.88 24.05
CA LEU A 87 -9.38 11.12 25.11
C LEU A 87 -10.84 11.13 24.60
N GLN A 88 -11.04 11.13 23.27
CA GLN A 88 -12.38 11.03 22.70
C GLN A 88 -12.81 9.57 22.71
N PRO A 89 -13.95 9.25 23.34
CA PRO A 89 -14.40 7.86 23.44
C PRO A 89 -14.88 7.29 22.10
N ARG A 90 -15.27 8.13 21.15
CA ARG A 90 -15.72 7.73 19.81
C ARG A 90 -15.07 8.62 18.75
N LEU A 91 -14.36 8.02 17.78
CA LEU A 91 -13.66 8.75 16.73
C LEU A 91 -13.82 8.06 15.39
N LEU A 92 -14.23 8.83 14.40
CA LEU A 92 -14.20 8.45 12.98
C LEU A 92 -12.97 9.09 12.33
N VAL A 93 -12.17 8.29 11.64
CA VAL A 93 -10.98 8.77 10.91
C VAL A 93 -11.16 8.42 9.43
N GLU A 94 -11.41 9.44 8.63
CA GLU A 94 -11.55 9.35 7.18
C GLU A 94 -10.24 9.73 6.50
N GLY A 95 -9.82 8.94 5.51
CA GLY A 95 -8.65 9.29 4.71
C GLY A 95 -8.50 8.41 3.49
N GLY A 96 -7.94 8.94 2.43
CA GLY A 96 -7.65 8.20 1.22
C GLY A 96 -6.59 7.11 1.40
N ALA A 97 -6.29 6.40 0.32
CA ALA A 97 -5.17 5.44 0.34
C ALA A 97 -3.85 6.14 0.73
N GLY A 98 -3.05 5.50 1.56
CA GLY A 98 -1.73 6.00 1.92
C GLY A 98 -1.70 7.15 2.94
N THR A 99 -2.83 7.54 3.54
CA THR A 99 -2.86 8.62 4.54
C THR A 99 -2.42 8.20 5.95
N GLY A 100 -2.03 6.93 6.16
CA GLY A 100 -1.49 6.44 7.43
C GLY A 100 -2.55 5.93 8.42
N LYS A 101 -3.78 5.66 8.01
CA LYS A 101 -4.88 5.13 8.87
C LYS A 101 -4.43 3.94 9.73
N THR A 102 -3.87 2.92 9.11
CA THR A 102 -3.39 1.71 9.80
C THR A 102 -2.30 2.02 10.83
N VAL A 103 -1.37 2.93 10.52
CA VAL A 103 -0.32 3.36 11.46
C VAL A 103 -0.93 4.02 12.69
N LEU A 104 -1.95 4.86 12.47
CA LEU A 104 -2.68 5.52 13.54
C LEU A 104 -3.50 4.52 14.37
N ALA A 105 -4.10 3.51 13.75
CA ALA A 105 -4.81 2.43 14.44
C ALA A 105 -3.88 1.64 15.37
N VAL A 106 -2.68 1.29 14.89
CA VAL A 106 -1.61 0.63 15.68
C VAL A 106 -1.14 1.52 16.84
N ALA A 107 -0.92 2.81 16.59
CA ALA A 107 -0.49 3.75 17.62
C ALA A 107 -1.54 3.88 18.75
N LEU A 108 -2.84 3.99 18.41
CA LEU A 108 -3.93 3.98 19.38
C LEU A 108 -3.99 2.66 20.17
N ALA A 109 -3.85 1.52 19.50
CA ALA A 109 -3.84 0.23 20.17
C ALA A 109 -2.73 0.15 21.24
N ARG A 110 -1.50 0.58 20.90
CA ARG A 110 -0.37 0.65 21.83
C ARG A 110 -0.64 1.59 23.01
N GLU A 111 -1.19 2.78 22.74
CA GLU A 111 -1.49 3.77 23.78
C GLU A 111 -2.56 3.30 24.76
N HIS A 112 -3.66 2.70 24.25
CA HIS A 112 -4.72 2.18 25.10
C HIS A 112 -4.24 0.97 25.92
N ALA A 113 -3.48 0.07 25.33
CA ALA A 113 -2.88 -1.05 26.06
C ALA A 113 -1.91 -0.58 27.15
N ALA A 114 -1.10 0.46 26.90
CA ALA A 114 -0.22 1.07 27.90
C ALA A 114 -0.98 1.69 29.09
N LEU A 115 -2.27 2.04 28.90
CA LEU A 115 -3.18 2.46 29.98
C LEU A 115 -3.83 1.28 30.72
N GLY A 116 -3.43 0.03 30.43
CA GLY A 116 -3.99 -1.17 31.03
C GLY A 116 -5.36 -1.59 30.51
N ARG A 117 -5.79 -1.02 29.37
CA ARG A 117 -7.07 -1.35 28.74
C ARG A 117 -6.95 -2.61 27.86
N SER A 118 -8.01 -3.42 27.85
CA SER A 118 -8.18 -4.49 26.88
C SER A 118 -8.57 -3.92 25.51
N VAL A 119 -7.79 -4.21 24.47
CA VAL A 119 -7.94 -3.63 23.13
C VAL A 119 -8.25 -4.70 22.10
N LEU A 120 -9.32 -4.51 21.33
CA LEU A 120 -9.58 -5.24 20.10
C LEU A 120 -9.19 -4.37 18.91
N LEU A 121 -8.27 -4.84 18.08
CA LEU A 121 -8.01 -4.30 16.75
C LEU A 121 -8.52 -5.31 15.72
N THR A 122 -9.53 -4.92 14.96
CA THR A 122 -10.14 -5.79 13.95
C THR A 122 -10.12 -5.14 12.57
N CYS A 123 -10.11 -5.97 11.54
CA CYS A 123 -10.22 -5.58 10.15
C CYS A 123 -10.90 -6.70 9.34
N PHE A 124 -11.19 -6.46 8.08
CA PHE A 124 -11.78 -7.49 7.22
C PHE A 124 -10.73 -8.47 6.69
N ASN A 125 -9.57 -7.96 6.27
CA ASN A 125 -8.56 -8.71 5.52
C ASN A 125 -7.67 -9.56 6.43
N LYS A 126 -7.61 -10.88 6.16
CA LYS A 126 -6.79 -11.83 6.93
C LYS A 126 -5.28 -11.52 6.87
N ALA A 127 -4.75 -11.15 5.70
CA ALA A 127 -3.33 -10.84 5.55
C ALA A 127 -2.95 -9.56 6.30
N LEU A 128 -3.84 -8.54 6.30
CA LEU A 128 -3.67 -7.34 7.12
C LEU A 128 -3.68 -7.69 8.60
N ALA A 129 -4.65 -8.50 9.06
CA ALA A 129 -4.69 -8.93 10.46
C ALA A 129 -3.41 -9.66 10.89
N GLN A 130 -2.86 -10.55 10.05
CA GLN A 130 -1.59 -11.24 10.31
C GLN A 130 -0.42 -10.25 10.42
N ALA A 131 -0.34 -9.26 9.53
CA ALA A 131 0.69 -8.21 9.60
C ALA A 131 0.56 -7.38 10.89
N LEU A 132 -0.67 -6.97 11.26
CA LEU A 132 -0.94 -6.23 12.50
C LEU A 132 -0.61 -7.06 13.75
N THR A 133 -0.91 -8.37 13.74
CA THR A 133 -0.53 -9.28 14.83
C THR A 133 0.98 -9.31 15.02
N ALA A 134 1.76 -9.39 13.94
CA ALA A 134 3.21 -9.36 14.03
C ALA A 134 3.75 -8.03 14.58
N VAL A 135 3.15 -6.89 14.15
CA VAL A 135 3.54 -5.54 14.62
C VAL A 135 3.21 -5.31 16.10
N LEU A 136 2.15 -5.93 16.62
CA LEU A 136 1.67 -5.76 18.00
C LEU A 136 1.99 -6.95 18.91
N ALA A 137 2.83 -7.90 18.45
CA ALA A 137 3.18 -9.10 19.21
C ALA A 137 3.84 -8.82 20.57
N ASP A 138 4.50 -7.67 20.71
CA ASP A 138 5.15 -7.18 21.90
C ASP A 138 4.22 -6.43 22.88
N VAL A 139 2.94 -6.23 22.52
CA VAL A 139 2.00 -5.39 23.29
C VAL A 139 0.96 -6.25 24.00
N PRO A 140 1.09 -6.48 25.31
CA PRO A 140 0.10 -7.23 26.07
C PRO A 140 -1.24 -6.50 26.13
N GLY A 141 -2.34 -7.24 26.17
CA GLY A 141 -3.70 -6.68 26.25
C GLY A 141 -4.31 -6.28 24.90
N VAL A 142 -3.58 -6.46 23.78
CA VAL A 142 -4.11 -6.25 22.44
C VAL A 142 -4.46 -7.58 21.78
N THR A 143 -5.72 -7.69 21.34
CA THR A 143 -6.22 -8.78 20.49
C THR A 143 -6.34 -8.29 19.06
N VAL A 144 -5.66 -8.95 18.11
CA VAL A 144 -5.78 -8.65 16.67
C VAL A 144 -6.43 -9.84 15.98
N GLN A 145 -7.61 -9.65 15.39
CA GLN A 145 -8.31 -10.69 14.63
C GLN A 145 -9.11 -10.09 13.48
N PRO A 146 -9.16 -10.74 12.29
CA PRO A 146 -10.12 -10.37 11.27
C PRO A 146 -11.53 -10.71 11.76
N PHE A 147 -12.56 -9.94 11.32
CA PHE A 147 -13.92 -10.02 11.84
C PHE A 147 -14.48 -11.45 11.90
N HIS A 148 -14.37 -12.24 10.83
CA HIS A 148 -14.94 -13.59 10.80
C HIS A 148 -14.21 -14.59 11.70
N GLU A 149 -12.91 -14.40 11.91
CA GLU A 149 -12.15 -15.22 12.85
C GLU A 149 -12.49 -14.84 14.30
N LEU A 150 -12.67 -13.56 14.57
CA LEU A 150 -13.20 -13.07 15.84
C LEU A 150 -14.59 -13.68 16.13
N ALA A 151 -15.51 -13.62 15.18
CA ALA A 151 -16.85 -14.19 15.32
C ALA A 151 -16.79 -15.69 15.60
N ARG A 152 -15.96 -16.43 14.87
CA ARG A 152 -15.76 -17.87 15.09
C ARG A 152 -15.21 -18.15 16.49
N THR A 153 -14.16 -17.45 16.89
CA THR A 153 -13.51 -17.66 18.19
C THR A 153 -14.47 -17.39 19.35
N GLN A 154 -15.21 -16.28 19.29
CA GLN A 154 -16.16 -15.89 20.32
C GLN A 154 -17.37 -16.84 20.38
N ALA A 155 -17.91 -17.25 19.22
CA ALA A 155 -19.03 -18.20 19.16
C ALA A 155 -18.65 -19.55 19.78
N LEU A 156 -17.48 -20.09 19.42
CA LEU A 156 -17.01 -21.36 19.99
C LEU A 156 -16.73 -21.25 21.48
N ALA A 157 -16.17 -20.14 21.96
CA ALA A 157 -15.96 -19.89 23.40
C ALA A 157 -17.27 -19.84 24.18
N ALA A 158 -18.37 -19.36 23.55
CA ALA A 158 -19.72 -19.36 24.11
C ALA A 158 -20.47 -20.69 23.93
N GLY A 159 -19.83 -21.74 23.39
CA GLY A 159 -20.46 -23.04 23.16
C GLY A 159 -21.41 -23.09 21.96
N LEU A 160 -21.37 -22.09 21.08
CA LEU A 160 -22.19 -22.03 19.87
C LEU A 160 -21.50 -22.76 18.70
N ALA A 161 -22.28 -23.45 17.88
CA ALA A 161 -21.79 -24.06 16.65
C ALA A 161 -21.49 -22.99 15.58
N TYR A 162 -20.29 -23.03 14.99
CA TYR A 162 -19.88 -22.15 13.88
C TYR A 162 -19.57 -23.01 12.65
N GLU A 163 -20.60 -23.36 11.91
CA GLU A 163 -20.51 -24.24 10.75
C GLU A 163 -20.68 -23.44 9.47
N VAL A 164 -19.58 -23.37 8.70
CA VAL A 164 -19.59 -22.66 7.42
C VAL A 164 -20.13 -23.58 6.33
N PRO A 165 -21.17 -23.19 5.58
CA PRO A 165 -21.71 -23.99 4.47
C PRO A 165 -20.67 -24.31 3.41
N THR A 166 -20.85 -25.39 2.67
CA THR A 166 -19.97 -25.79 1.57
C THR A 166 -20.35 -25.14 0.25
N ASP A 167 -21.62 -24.79 0.06
CA ASP A 167 -22.08 -24.04 -1.11
C ASP A 167 -21.61 -22.59 -1.11
N SER A 168 -21.08 -22.10 -2.21
CA SER A 168 -20.47 -20.78 -2.30
C SER A 168 -21.45 -19.61 -2.08
N ARG A 169 -22.73 -19.79 -2.47
CA ARG A 169 -23.75 -18.77 -2.28
C ARG A 169 -24.18 -18.71 -0.81
N GLU A 170 -24.36 -19.86 -0.18
CA GLU A 170 -24.67 -19.96 1.24
C GLU A 170 -23.51 -19.47 2.10
N GLN A 171 -22.26 -19.71 1.69
CA GLN A 171 -21.07 -19.11 2.34
C GLN A 171 -21.12 -17.58 2.31
N GLY A 172 -21.50 -16.99 1.18
CA GLY A 172 -21.65 -15.52 1.09
C GLY A 172 -22.64 -14.98 2.13
N LEU A 173 -23.82 -15.57 2.21
CA LEU A 173 -24.84 -15.19 3.19
C LEU A 173 -24.39 -15.45 4.64
N PHE A 174 -23.74 -16.59 4.88
CA PHE A 174 -23.20 -16.91 6.20
C PHE A 174 -22.22 -15.85 6.69
N PHE A 175 -21.26 -15.46 5.87
CA PHE A 175 -20.27 -14.45 6.26
C PHE A 175 -20.87 -13.04 6.33
N GLN A 176 -21.88 -12.73 5.53
CA GLN A 176 -22.52 -11.42 5.53
C GLN A 176 -23.42 -11.20 6.75
N GLU A 177 -24.17 -12.22 7.17
CA GLU A 177 -25.21 -12.10 8.19
C GLU A 177 -24.99 -13.05 9.38
N ARG A 178 -24.98 -14.37 9.13
CA ARG A 178 -24.98 -15.39 10.19
C ARG A 178 -23.76 -15.32 11.11
N SER A 179 -22.59 -15.01 10.57
CA SER A 179 -21.34 -14.84 11.33
C SER A 179 -21.46 -13.71 12.38
N ALA A 180 -22.11 -12.60 12.01
CA ALA A 180 -22.35 -11.48 12.94
C ALA A 180 -23.41 -11.81 14.00
N GLU A 181 -24.48 -12.52 13.62
CA GLU A 181 -25.50 -12.99 14.57
C GLU A 181 -24.89 -13.91 15.64
N LEU A 182 -24.03 -14.86 15.24
CA LEU A 182 -23.34 -15.74 16.18
C LEU A 182 -22.40 -14.97 17.11
N LEU A 183 -21.72 -13.93 16.61
CA LEU A 183 -20.90 -13.06 17.44
C LEU A 183 -21.74 -12.29 18.46
N LEU A 184 -22.87 -11.72 18.03
CA LEU A 184 -23.81 -11.02 18.92
C LEU A 184 -24.34 -11.95 20.00
N GLN A 185 -24.80 -13.14 19.62
CA GLN A 185 -25.30 -14.14 20.57
C GLN A 185 -24.21 -14.56 21.57
N ALA A 186 -22.97 -14.74 21.14
CA ALA A 186 -21.85 -15.04 22.03
C ALA A 186 -21.60 -13.90 23.05
N ALA A 187 -21.68 -12.64 22.61
CA ALA A 187 -21.54 -11.49 23.49
C ALA A 187 -22.68 -11.38 24.53
N GLU A 188 -23.93 -11.68 24.15
CA GLU A 188 -25.09 -11.63 25.02
C GLU A 188 -25.07 -12.73 26.08
N THR A 189 -24.60 -13.93 25.75
CA THR A 189 -24.50 -15.05 26.70
C THR A 189 -23.41 -14.86 27.75
N GLY A 190 -22.56 -13.83 27.60
CA GLY A 190 -21.44 -13.53 28.52
C GLY A 190 -20.28 -14.51 28.45
N GLY A 191 -20.26 -15.43 27.48
CA GLY A 191 -19.20 -16.40 27.27
C GLY A 191 -17.99 -15.84 26.50
N GLY A 192 -18.10 -14.65 25.95
CA GLY A 192 -17.07 -14.02 25.13
C GLY A 192 -16.24 -12.97 25.86
N ALA A 193 -15.08 -12.62 25.28
CA ALA A 193 -14.25 -11.53 25.77
C ALA A 193 -14.94 -10.17 25.56
N ARG A 194 -14.72 -9.24 26.49
CA ARG A 194 -15.12 -7.84 26.40
C ARG A 194 -13.90 -6.94 26.32
N TYR A 195 -14.06 -5.82 25.63
CA TYR A 195 -12.95 -4.90 25.34
C TYR A 195 -13.26 -3.48 25.80
N ASP A 196 -12.27 -2.84 26.44
CA ASP A 196 -12.34 -1.42 26.84
C ASP A 196 -12.13 -0.50 25.63
N THR A 197 -11.56 -1.02 24.57
CA THR A 197 -11.31 -0.30 23.33
C THR A 197 -11.52 -1.21 22.12
N VAL A 198 -12.31 -0.74 21.16
CA VAL A 198 -12.53 -1.39 19.86
C VAL A 198 -12.00 -0.47 18.77
N ILE A 199 -11.08 -0.97 17.98
CA ILE A 199 -10.48 -0.28 16.83
C ILE A 199 -10.78 -1.09 15.57
N VAL A 200 -11.38 -0.45 14.57
CA VAL A 200 -11.71 -1.07 13.28
C VAL A 200 -10.90 -0.40 12.19
N ASP A 201 -10.01 -1.15 11.56
CA ASP A 201 -9.27 -0.69 10.38
C ASP A 201 -9.93 -1.20 9.09
N GLU A 202 -9.83 -0.42 8.00
CA GLU A 202 -10.54 -0.66 6.74
C GLU A 202 -12.06 -0.81 6.95
N ALA A 203 -12.64 0.03 7.82
CA ALA A 203 -14.03 -0.05 8.28
C ALA A 203 -15.07 0.07 7.15
N ALA A 204 -14.71 0.60 5.99
CA ALA A 204 -15.57 0.67 4.80
C ALA A 204 -15.96 -0.71 4.23
N ASP A 205 -15.27 -1.78 4.62
CA ASP A 205 -15.60 -3.15 4.22
C ASP A 205 -16.62 -3.82 5.17
N PHE A 206 -17.01 -3.16 6.28
CA PHE A 206 -17.87 -3.73 7.31
C PHE A 206 -19.35 -3.53 6.98
N ALA A 207 -20.11 -4.62 7.05
CA ALA A 207 -21.56 -4.58 6.88
C ALA A 207 -22.25 -3.97 8.12
N ALA A 208 -23.45 -3.40 7.93
CA ALA A 208 -24.21 -2.76 9.01
C ALA A 208 -24.51 -3.71 10.19
N THR A 209 -24.77 -4.97 9.92
CA THR A 209 -25.02 -6.02 10.92
C THR A 209 -23.80 -6.30 11.81
N TRP A 210 -22.58 -6.08 11.27
CA TRP A 210 -21.34 -6.32 12.01
C TRP A 210 -21.09 -5.27 13.09
N TRP A 211 -21.58 -4.05 12.89
CA TRP A 211 -21.45 -2.98 13.88
C TRP A 211 -22.17 -3.31 15.18
N VAL A 212 -23.39 -3.87 15.09
CA VAL A 212 -24.18 -4.28 16.27
C VAL A 212 -23.43 -5.36 17.06
N ALA A 213 -22.85 -6.33 16.37
CA ALA A 213 -22.08 -7.40 17.00
C ALA A 213 -20.80 -6.90 17.66
N LEU A 214 -20.10 -5.94 17.05
CA LEU A 214 -18.89 -5.32 17.63
C LEU A 214 -19.22 -4.44 18.83
N GLU A 215 -20.33 -3.67 18.80
CA GLU A 215 -20.78 -2.86 19.92
C GLU A 215 -21.08 -3.73 21.15
N ALA A 216 -21.65 -4.91 20.94
CA ALA A 216 -21.95 -5.87 22.02
C ALA A 216 -20.68 -6.45 22.68
N LEU A 217 -19.52 -6.40 22.04
CA LEU A 217 -18.23 -6.78 22.63
C LEU A 217 -17.60 -5.66 23.48
N GLY A 218 -18.11 -4.45 23.41
CA GLY A 218 -17.63 -3.32 24.21
C GLY A 218 -17.94 -3.52 25.71
N ALA A 219 -16.98 -3.18 26.57
CA ALA A 219 -17.21 -3.00 27.99
C ALA A 219 -18.09 -1.74 28.22
N PRO A 220 -18.71 -1.56 29.40
CA PRO A 220 -19.43 -0.32 29.70
C PRO A 220 -18.55 0.92 29.45
N GLN A 221 -19.01 1.86 28.62
CA GLN A 221 -18.28 3.08 28.25
C GLN A 221 -16.96 2.84 27.48
N PHE A 222 -16.90 1.76 26.68
CA PHE A 222 -15.73 1.47 25.85
C PHE A 222 -15.43 2.60 24.84
N SER A 223 -14.17 2.69 24.42
CA SER A 223 -13.74 3.58 23.35
C SER A 223 -13.88 2.90 21.99
N TRP A 224 -14.40 3.62 20.99
CA TRP A 224 -14.60 3.07 19.64
C TRP A 224 -13.98 3.95 18.57
N TYR A 225 -13.08 3.37 17.78
CA TYR A 225 -12.34 4.04 16.73
C TYR A 225 -12.53 3.33 15.39
N CYS A 226 -12.95 4.06 14.35
CA CYS A 226 -13.16 3.51 13.01
C CYS A 226 -12.33 4.28 11.99
N PHE A 227 -11.44 3.55 11.30
CA PHE A 227 -10.61 4.05 10.21
C PHE A 227 -11.16 3.58 8.88
N TYR A 228 -11.48 4.48 7.96
CA TYR A 228 -12.12 4.14 6.71
C TYR A 228 -11.68 5.01 5.53
N ASP A 229 -11.91 4.49 4.32
CA ASP A 229 -11.71 5.16 3.05
C ASP A 229 -12.93 4.88 2.17
N ARG A 230 -13.74 5.89 1.91
CA ARG A 230 -14.94 5.74 1.07
C ARG A 230 -14.62 5.28 -0.35
N GLN A 231 -13.44 5.63 -0.88
CA GLN A 231 -13.03 5.28 -2.24
C GLN A 231 -12.54 3.83 -2.37
N GLN A 232 -12.25 3.16 -1.25
CA GLN A 232 -11.82 1.75 -1.19
C GLN A 232 -12.94 0.77 -0.87
N CYS A 233 -14.21 1.16 -0.95
CA CYS A 233 -15.34 0.24 -0.80
C CYS A 233 -15.37 -0.75 -1.97
N LEU A 234 -14.97 -2.00 -1.73
CA LEU A 234 -14.97 -3.05 -2.75
C LEU A 234 -16.24 -3.91 -2.71
N PHE A 235 -16.94 -3.95 -1.59
CA PHE A 235 -18.03 -4.88 -1.31
C PHE A 235 -19.40 -4.20 -1.18
N GLN A 236 -19.43 -2.88 -1.02
CA GLN A 236 -20.66 -2.08 -0.90
C GLN A 236 -20.58 -0.87 -1.85
N SER A 237 -21.74 -0.32 -2.22
CA SER A 237 -21.74 0.98 -2.90
C SER A 237 -21.34 2.08 -1.91
N THR A 238 -20.50 2.99 -2.35
CA THR A 238 -19.98 4.12 -1.54
C THR A 238 -21.08 4.94 -0.89
N ASP A 239 -22.25 5.01 -1.53
CA ASP A 239 -23.40 5.79 -1.07
C ASP A 239 -24.25 5.09 0.01
N GLN A 240 -24.02 3.79 0.26
CA GLN A 240 -24.79 2.97 1.20
C GLN A 240 -24.04 2.65 2.49
N TRP A 241 -22.72 2.90 2.53
CA TRP A 241 -21.94 2.64 3.73
C TRP A 241 -22.16 3.73 4.78
N GLU A 242 -22.56 3.32 5.98
CA GLU A 242 -22.73 4.20 7.13
C GLU A 242 -21.80 3.78 8.27
N PRO A 243 -21.18 4.76 8.96
CA PRO A 243 -20.38 4.46 10.14
C PRO A 243 -21.26 3.97 11.31
N PRO A 244 -20.66 3.25 12.28
CA PRO A 244 -21.43 2.66 13.40
C PRO A 244 -22.04 3.69 14.38
N PHE A 245 -21.60 4.93 14.31
CA PHE A 245 -22.09 6.03 15.15
C PHE A 245 -21.94 7.37 14.43
N THR A 246 -22.75 8.35 14.86
CA THR A 246 -22.70 9.70 14.30
C THR A 246 -21.62 10.51 15.02
N ALA A 247 -20.60 10.93 14.27
CA ALA A 247 -19.56 11.86 14.70
C ALA A 247 -18.98 12.58 13.48
N SER A 248 -18.44 13.78 13.68
CA SER A 248 -17.66 14.45 12.63
C SER A 248 -16.34 13.71 12.45
N PRO A 249 -16.01 13.26 11.24
CA PRO A 249 -14.75 12.54 11.02
C PRO A 249 -13.55 13.48 11.12
N MET A 250 -12.47 12.98 11.68
CA MET A 250 -11.15 13.54 11.46
C MET A 250 -10.71 13.15 10.05
N VAL A 251 -10.38 14.13 9.22
CA VAL A 251 -9.98 13.92 7.83
C VAL A 251 -8.47 13.93 7.71
N LEU A 252 -7.90 12.89 7.13
CA LEU A 252 -6.49 12.79 6.77
C LEU A 252 -6.37 13.13 5.28
N ASP A 253 -5.76 14.25 4.96
CA ASP A 253 -5.69 14.84 3.62
C ASP A 253 -4.36 14.64 2.91
N ALA A 254 -3.33 14.15 3.61
CA ALA A 254 -1.99 13.97 3.06
C ALA A 254 -1.68 12.49 2.78
N ASN A 255 -1.35 12.16 1.54
CA ASN A 255 -0.84 10.84 1.18
C ASN A 255 0.64 10.72 1.61
N LEU A 256 0.91 9.78 2.50
CA LEU A 256 2.22 9.51 3.08
C LEU A 256 2.83 8.19 2.60
N ARG A 257 2.14 7.44 1.75
CA ARG A 257 2.60 6.14 1.24
C ARG A 257 3.20 6.27 -0.15
N ASN A 258 2.50 6.95 -1.02
CA ASN A 258 2.83 7.00 -2.42
C ASN A 258 3.62 8.26 -2.74
N THR A 259 4.58 8.16 -3.67
CA THR A 259 5.07 9.35 -4.36
C THR A 259 3.95 9.97 -5.20
N ARG A 260 4.02 11.27 -5.47
CA ARG A 260 2.96 11.99 -6.22
C ARG A 260 2.62 11.30 -7.57
N PRO A 261 3.58 10.90 -8.43
CA PRO A 261 3.24 10.27 -9.70
C PRO A 261 2.38 9.01 -9.53
N ILE A 262 2.69 8.18 -8.53
CA ILE A 262 1.95 6.95 -8.24
C ILE A 262 0.55 7.27 -7.72
N GLY A 263 0.45 8.18 -6.75
CA GLY A 263 -0.83 8.53 -6.15
C GLY A 263 -1.79 9.18 -7.14
N GLU A 264 -1.30 10.07 -8.01
CA GLU A 264 -2.09 10.66 -9.09
C GLU A 264 -2.54 9.61 -10.11
N ALA A 265 -1.68 8.66 -10.48
CA ALA A 265 -2.06 7.57 -11.37
C ALA A 265 -3.11 6.66 -10.73
N ALA A 266 -2.95 6.31 -9.45
CA ALA A 266 -3.95 5.55 -8.70
C ALA A 266 -5.30 6.27 -8.67
N ALA A 267 -5.31 7.58 -8.39
CA ALA A 267 -6.52 8.39 -8.39
C ALA A 267 -7.19 8.44 -9.78
N ARG A 268 -6.41 8.63 -10.86
CA ARG A 268 -6.94 8.57 -12.23
C ARG A 268 -7.56 7.21 -12.56
N MET A 269 -6.85 6.10 -12.23
CA MET A 269 -7.38 4.74 -12.46
C MET A 269 -8.65 4.48 -11.65
N GLY A 270 -8.72 5.00 -10.43
CA GLY A 270 -9.88 4.90 -9.54
C GLY A 270 -11.02 5.85 -9.88
N ARG A 271 -10.82 6.79 -10.82
CA ARG A 271 -11.76 7.86 -11.17
C ARG A 271 -12.15 8.70 -9.95
N CYS A 272 -11.16 8.99 -9.08
CA CYS A 272 -11.36 9.83 -7.90
C CYS A 272 -11.59 11.29 -8.30
N ALA A 273 -12.61 11.93 -7.72
CA ALA A 273 -12.98 13.31 -8.05
C ALA A 273 -11.96 14.35 -7.53
N VAL A 274 -11.33 14.07 -6.41
CA VAL A 274 -10.35 14.98 -5.77
C VAL A 274 -9.04 14.24 -5.59
N PRO A 275 -7.97 14.68 -6.26
CA PRO A 275 -6.64 14.12 -6.01
C PRO A 275 -6.20 14.39 -4.57
N PRO A 276 -5.60 13.42 -3.88
CA PRO A 276 -5.09 13.62 -2.54
C PRO A 276 -3.87 14.56 -2.53
N THR A 277 -3.61 15.20 -1.39
CA THR A 277 -2.36 15.94 -1.15
C THR A 277 -1.22 14.95 -0.93
N PHE A 278 -0.02 15.25 -1.47
CA PHE A 278 1.16 14.38 -1.34
C PHE A 278 2.26 15.05 -0.52
N ARG A 279 2.94 14.27 0.31
CA ARG A 279 4.12 14.71 1.05
C ARG A 279 5.41 14.50 0.28
N VAL A 280 5.45 13.54 -0.63
CA VAL A 280 6.60 13.23 -1.48
C VAL A 280 6.24 13.55 -2.93
N ASP A 281 6.76 14.68 -3.42
CA ASP A 281 6.42 15.21 -4.75
C ASP A 281 7.18 14.53 -5.89
N GLN A 282 8.35 13.98 -5.62
CA GLN A 282 9.20 13.33 -6.61
C GLN A 282 9.04 11.81 -6.57
N GLY A 283 9.29 11.15 -7.68
CA GLY A 283 9.24 9.70 -7.78
C GLY A 283 9.22 9.21 -9.22
N VAL A 284 9.38 7.91 -9.39
CA VAL A 284 9.33 7.28 -10.70
C VAL A 284 7.91 7.30 -11.24
N PRO A 285 7.67 7.80 -12.46
CA PRO A 285 6.36 7.73 -13.11
C PRO A 285 5.91 6.27 -13.27
N PRO A 286 4.62 5.97 -13.08
CA PRO A 286 4.09 4.64 -13.37
C PRO A 286 4.29 4.24 -14.83
N THR A 287 4.64 2.97 -15.04
CA THR A 287 4.85 2.41 -16.37
C THR A 287 3.66 1.52 -16.74
N VAL A 288 3.03 1.79 -17.88
CA VAL A 288 1.95 0.97 -18.43
C VAL A 288 2.47 0.19 -19.63
N LEU A 289 2.38 -1.15 -19.56
CA LEU A 289 2.74 -2.06 -20.63
C LEU A 289 1.46 -2.66 -21.23
N GLN A 290 1.25 -2.43 -22.51
CA GLN A 290 0.11 -2.96 -23.23
C GLN A 290 0.46 -4.32 -23.89
N SER A 291 -0.48 -5.23 -23.86
CA SER A 291 -0.38 -6.56 -24.45
C SER A 291 -1.57 -6.86 -25.35
N SER A 292 -1.35 -7.59 -26.45
CA SER A 292 -2.43 -8.05 -27.32
C SER A 292 -3.28 -9.16 -26.66
N ASP A 293 -2.64 -9.96 -25.81
CA ASP A 293 -3.23 -11.10 -25.11
C ASP A 293 -2.46 -11.45 -23.83
N PHE A 294 -2.97 -12.41 -23.06
CA PHE A 294 -2.35 -12.84 -21.81
C PHE A 294 -1.03 -13.60 -21.99
N ALA A 295 -0.78 -14.21 -23.16
CA ALA A 295 0.48 -14.91 -23.44
C ALA A 295 1.61 -13.88 -23.65
N GLN A 296 1.37 -12.80 -24.39
CA GLN A 296 2.28 -11.68 -24.52
C GLN A 296 2.50 -11.01 -23.16
N MET A 297 1.45 -10.81 -22.36
CA MET A 297 1.55 -10.27 -21.01
C MET A 297 2.46 -11.11 -20.12
N ALA A 298 2.37 -12.44 -20.20
CA ALA A 298 3.27 -13.35 -19.49
C ALA A 298 4.74 -13.14 -19.89
N GLY A 299 5.01 -12.97 -21.18
CA GLY A 299 6.35 -12.65 -21.69
C GLY A 299 6.89 -11.33 -21.16
N GLN A 300 6.05 -10.28 -21.15
CA GLN A 300 6.40 -8.97 -20.61
C GLN A 300 6.64 -9.02 -19.10
N LEU A 301 5.78 -9.74 -18.34
CA LEU A 301 5.97 -9.93 -16.89
C LEU A 301 7.29 -10.63 -16.59
N ARG A 302 7.63 -11.69 -17.33
CA ARG A 302 8.91 -12.40 -17.19
C ARG A 302 10.09 -11.48 -17.40
N THR A 303 10.06 -10.70 -18.47
CA THR A 303 11.13 -9.74 -18.79
C THR A 303 11.25 -8.66 -17.73
N LEU A 304 10.13 -8.10 -17.28
CA LEU A 304 10.08 -7.08 -16.25
C LEU A 304 10.65 -7.60 -14.91
N LEU A 305 10.24 -8.77 -14.44
CA LEU A 305 10.73 -9.33 -13.19
C LEU A 305 12.24 -9.61 -13.22
N ARG A 306 12.76 -10.09 -14.34
CA ARG A 306 14.22 -10.27 -14.53
C ARG A 306 14.97 -8.94 -14.53
N ASP A 307 14.42 -7.91 -15.16
CA ASP A 307 15.03 -6.58 -15.16
C ASP A 307 15.04 -5.97 -13.76
N LEU A 308 13.90 -6.00 -13.07
CA LEU A 308 13.77 -5.46 -11.71
C LEU A 308 14.75 -6.11 -10.73
N THR A 309 14.89 -7.42 -10.76
CA THR A 309 15.75 -8.16 -9.81
C THR A 309 17.21 -8.23 -10.26
N GLY A 310 17.49 -8.13 -11.57
CA GLY A 310 18.84 -8.14 -12.13
C GLY A 310 19.42 -6.75 -12.28
N ASN A 311 18.95 -6.00 -13.29
CA ASN A 311 19.57 -4.73 -13.69
C ASN A 311 19.24 -3.58 -12.73
N GLN A 312 18.00 -3.58 -12.16
CA GLN A 312 17.52 -2.50 -11.29
C GLN A 312 17.92 -2.70 -9.81
N GLY A 313 18.51 -3.85 -9.47
CA GLY A 313 19.06 -4.13 -8.14
C GLY A 313 18.04 -4.33 -7.02
N LEU A 314 16.77 -4.57 -7.36
CA LEU A 314 15.73 -4.81 -6.36
C LEU A 314 15.82 -6.22 -5.79
N ARG A 315 15.58 -6.34 -4.48
CA ARG A 315 15.39 -7.64 -3.84
C ARG A 315 13.98 -8.16 -4.15
N PRO A 316 13.81 -9.47 -4.41
CA PRO A 316 12.50 -10.05 -4.74
C PRO A 316 11.39 -9.72 -3.73
N GLU A 317 11.71 -9.70 -2.43
CA GLU A 317 10.77 -9.38 -1.36
C GLU A 317 10.23 -7.93 -1.38
N GLN A 318 10.86 -7.02 -2.12
CA GLN A 318 10.39 -5.64 -2.34
C GLN A 318 9.29 -5.57 -3.40
N ILE A 319 9.05 -6.66 -4.13
CA ILE A 319 8.14 -6.72 -5.27
C ILE A 319 6.89 -7.51 -4.89
N VAL A 320 5.73 -7.00 -5.29
CA VAL A 320 4.47 -7.75 -5.27
C VAL A 320 3.80 -7.72 -6.65
N VAL A 321 3.33 -8.86 -7.10
CA VAL A 321 2.50 -9.01 -8.31
C VAL A 321 1.06 -9.18 -7.89
N LEU A 322 0.19 -8.26 -8.29
CA LEU A 322 -1.22 -8.24 -7.93
C LEU A 322 -2.12 -8.34 -9.17
N SER A 323 -3.17 -9.16 -9.06
CA SER A 323 -4.20 -9.26 -10.10
C SER A 323 -5.59 -9.03 -9.51
N PRO A 324 -6.54 -8.46 -10.27
CA PRO A 324 -7.96 -8.47 -9.90
C PRO A 324 -8.54 -9.88 -9.84
N TYR A 325 -7.91 -10.84 -10.50
CA TYR A 325 -8.38 -12.22 -10.64
C TYR A 325 -7.59 -13.20 -9.78
N ARG A 326 -8.26 -14.25 -9.31
CA ARG A 326 -7.60 -15.41 -8.71
C ARG A 326 -6.77 -16.16 -9.73
N ARG A 327 -5.73 -16.88 -9.31
CA ARG A 327 -4.83 -17.65 -10.20
C ARG A 327 -5.53 -18.76 -10.99
N ASP A 328 -6.61 -19.30 -10.47
CA ASP A 328 -7.42 -20.35 -11.11
C ASP A 328 -8.39 -19.79 -12.18
N ASN A 329 -8.45 -18.49 -12.36
CA ASN A 329 -9.24 -17.84 -13.39
C ASN A 329 -8.55 -17.93 -14.76
N ALA A 330 -9.34 -18.14 -15.84
CA ALA A 330 -8.84 -18.15 -17.22
C ALA A 330 -8.10 -16.85 -17.60
N ALA A 331 -8.49 -15.71 -17.03
CA ALA A 331 -7.81 -14.42 -17.20
C ALA A 331 -6.44 -14.35 -16.50
N SER A 332 -6.00 -15.42 -15.84
CA SER A 332 -4.72 -15.49 -15.14
C SER A 332 -3.62 -16.24 -15.90
N ALA A 333 -3.78 -16.45 -17.21
CA ALA A 333 -2.73 -17.05 -18.06
C ALA A 333 -1.41 -16.26 -18.07
N TRP A 334 -1.43 -14.98 -17.70
CA TRP A 334 -0.24 -14.15 -17.42
C TRP A 334 0.67 -14.78 -16.35
N ALA A 335 0.13 -15.65 -15.49
CA ALA A 335 0.90 -16.29 -14.40
C ALA A 335 2.06 -17.18 -14.90
N ALA A 336 2.04 -17.62 -16.18
CA ALA A 336 3.18 -18.28 -16.80
C ALA A 336 4.46 -17.42 -16.81
N GLY A 337 4.34 -16.08 -16.67
CA GLY A 337 5.48 -15.17 -16.57
C GLY A 337 6.16 -15.16 -15.20
N LEU A 338 5.58 -15.79 -14.19
CA LEU A 338 6.14 -15.88 -12.83
C LEU A 338 7.30 -16.87 -12.71
N ASP A 339 7.57 -17.69 -13.75
CA ASP A 339 8.71 -18.61 -13.80
C ASP A 339 10.09 -17.89 -13.77
N ALA A 340 10.07 -16.56 -13.91
CA ALA A 340 11.27 -15.72 -13.82
C ALA A 340 11.92 -15.67 -12.43
N CYS A 341 11.17 -15.93 -11.37
CA CYS A 341 11.63 -15.80 -9.99
C CYS A 341 10.87 -16.73 -9.04
N ALA A 342 11.44 -16.95 -7.86
CA ALA A 342 10.73 -17.67 -6.81
C ALA A 342 9.61 -16.79 -6.24
N THR A 343 8.43 -17.37 -6.01
CA THR A 343 7.22 -16.65 -5.58
C THR A 343 6.60 -17.23 -4.32
N THR A 344 5.81 -16.41 -3.62
CA THR A 344 5.00 -16.83 -2.48
C THR A 344 3.61 -16.19 -2.54
N ASP A 345 2.61 -16.89 -2.02
CA ASP A 345 1.25 -16.39 -1.77
C ASP A 345 1.06 -15.86 -0.33
N ALA A 346 2.09 -15.97 0.52
CA ALA A 346 2.11 -15.37 1.84
C ALA A 346 2.24 -13.85 1.72
N LEU A 347 1.11 -13.13 1.83
CA LEU A 347 1.05 -11.68 1.57
C LEU A 347 1.41 -10.81 2.76
N ALA A 348 1.22 -11.30 3.99
CA ALA A 348 1.29 -10.51 5.22
C ALA A 348 2.67 -9.87 5.48
N ALA A 349 3.75 -10.56 5.13
CA ALA A 349 5.10 -10.08 5.33
C ALA A 349 6.00 -10.43 4.12
N PRO A 350 7.00 -9.57 3.80
CA PRO A 350 8.02 -9.90 2.83
C PRO A 350 8.85 -11.10 3.31
N LEU A 351 9.10 -12.06 2.43
CA LEU A 351 9.98 -13.21 2.68
C LEU A 351 11.24 -13.08 1.81
N PRO A 352 12.44 -13.19 2.38
CA PRO A 352 13.69 -13.02 1.64
C PRO A 352 13.77 -13.90 0.39
N GLY A 353 14.13 -13.29 -0.74
CA GLY A 353 14.30 -13.96 -2.02
C GLY A 353 13.01 -14.35 -2.74
N LEU A 354 11.83 -13.98 -2.22
CA LEU A 354 10.53 -14.35 -2.79
C LEU A 354 9.71 -13.14 -3.22
N VAL A 355 9.20 -13.16 -4.45
CA VAL A 355 8.19 -12.20 -4.93
C VAL A 355 6.81 -12.62 -4.41
N ARG A 356 6.11 -11.69 -3.76
CA ARG A 356 4.73 -11.94 -3.30
C ARG A 356 3.77 -11.88 -4.48
N VAL A 357 2.82 -12.82 -4.54
CA VAL A 357 1.82 -12.87 -5.61
C VAL A 357 0.44 -13.10 -5.04
N GLY A 358 -0.51 -12.24 -5.39
CA GLY A 358 -1.86 -12.34 -4.87
C GLY A 358 -2.90 -11.57 -5.64
N THR A 359 -4.10 -11.49 -5.04
CA THR A 359 -5.16 -10.64 -5.56
C THR A 359 -5.07 -9.24 -4.96
N VAL A 360 -5.57 -8.23 -5.70
CA VAL A 360 -5.72 -6.86 -5.19
C VAL A 360 -6.50 -6.85 -3.88
N GLN A 361 -7.58 -7.61 -3.79
CA GLN A 361 -8.40 -7.72 -2.58
C GLN A 361 -7.64 -8.36 -1.41
N GLY A 362 -6.88 -9.44 -1.69
CA GLY A 362 -6.06 -10.12 -0.67
C GLY A 362 -4.92 -9.25 -0.13
N PHE A 363 -4.47 -8.25 -0.90
CA PHE A 363 -3.40 -7.33 -0.52
C PHE A 363 -3.93 -5.98 0.02
N LYS A 364 -5.24 -5.80 0.15
CA LYS A 364 -5.82 -4.57 0.70
C LYS A 364 -5.32 -4.33 2.14
N GLY A 365 -4.99 -3.08 2.45
CA GLY A 365 -4.38 -2.69 3.74
C GLY A 365 -2.87 -2.87 3.83
N LEU A 366 -2.25 -3.69 2.96
CA LEU A 366 -0.81 -3.89 2.88
C LEU A 366 -0.15 -2.95 1.87
N GLU A 367 1.19 -3.00 1.79
CA GLU A 367 1.98 -2.18 0.88
C GLU A 367 3.27 -2.90 0.43
N SER A 368 3.85 -2.42 -0.66
CA SER A 368 5.13 -2.89 -1.18
C SER A 368 5.89 -1.75 -1.84
N ASP A 369 7.20 -1.84 -1.86
CA ASP A 369 8.03 -0.84 -2.55
C ASP A 369 7.69 -0.78 -4.04
N VAL A 370 7.58 -1.95 -4.67
CA VAL A 370 7.23 -2.10 -6.08
C VAL A 370 5.98 -2.95 -6.23
N VAL A 371 5.01 -2.43 -6.96
CA VAL A 371 3.79 -3.15 -7.33
C VAL A 371 3.74 -3.36 -8.83
N VAL A 372 3.48 -4.59 -9.24
CA VAL A 372 3.19 -4.97 -10.61
C VAL A 372 1.73 -5.41 -10.69
N LEU A 373 0.87 -4.56 -11.24
CA LEU A 373 -0.52 -4.90 -11.52
C LEU A 373 -0.59 -5.67 -12.84
N VAL A 374 -1.21 -6.85 -12.83
CA VAL A 374 -1.29 -7.71 -14.01
C VAL A 374 -2.72 -8.20 -14.25
N GLY A 375 -2.99 -8.63 -15.49
CA GLY A 375 -4.30 -9.16 -15.83
C GLY A 375 -5.38 -8.08 -15.95
N ILE A 376 -4.99 -6.84 -16.25
CA ILE A 376 -5.94 -5.74 -16.41
C ILE A 376 -6.58 -5.83 -17.79
N ASP A 377 -7.90 -6.03 -17.82
CA ASP A 377 -8.73 -6.12 -19.02
C ASP A 377 -9.89 -5.11 -18.99
N LEU A 378 -10.71 -5.08 -20.02
CA LEU A 378 -11.87 -4.20 -20.12
C LEU A 378 -12.88 -4.39 -18.96
N ARG A 379 -12.96 -5.60 -18.38
CA ARG A 379 -13.86 -5.89 -17.24
C ARG A 379 -13.37 -5.18 -15.98
N CYS A 380 -12.06 -5.13 -15.78
CA CYS A 380 -11.46 -4.41 -14.65
C CYS A 380 -11.79 -2.92 -14.67
N MET A 381 -11.93 -2.31 -15.87
CA MET A 381 -12.26 -0.90 -16.05
C MET A 381 -13.69 -0.53 -15.60
N ARG A 382 -14.57 -1.54 -15.43
CA ARG A 382 -15.91 -1.37 -14.86
C ARG A 382 -15.91 -1.31 -13.33
N HIS A 383 -14.80 -1.70 -12.70
CA HIS A 383 -14.63 -1.70 -11.24
C HIS A 383 -13.39 -0.89 -10.87
N PRO A 384 -13.40 0.44 -11.06
CA PRO A 384 -12.23 1.30 -10.90
C PRO A 384 -11.67 1.29 -9.47
N ALA A 385 -12.48 0.98 -8.46
CA ALA A 385 -12.03 0.83 -7.08
C ALA A 385 -10.95 -0.26 -6.92
N ASN A 386 -11.04 -1.37 -7.67
CA ASN A 386 -10.00 -2.41 -7.65
C ASN A 386 -8.65 -1.88 -8.17
N LEU A 387 -8.68 -1.06 -9.23
CA LEU A 387 -7.47 -0.45 -9.79
C LEU A 387 -6.87 0.57 -8.83
N TYR A 388 -7.71 1.40 -8.22
CA TYR A 388 -7.30 2.33 -7.18
C TYR A 388 -6.62 1.63 -6.01
N VAL A 389 -7.30 0.59 -5.46
CA VAL A 389 -6.75 -0.20 -4.35
C VAL A 389 -5.41 -0.81 -4.73
N GLY A 390 -5.31 -1.46 -5.90
CA GLY A 390 -4.07 -2.11 -6.34
C GLY A 390 -2.92 -1.14 -6.57
N ALA A 391 -3.16 -0.06 -7.33
CA ALA A 391 -2.16 0.93 -7.66
C ALA A 391 -1.64 1.68 -6.41
N SER A 392 -2.55 2.01 -5.48
CA SER A 392 -2.20 2.71 -4.24
C SER A 392 -1.39 1.88 -3.24
N ARG A 393 -1.14 0.58 -3.51
CA ARG A 393 -0.25 -0.26 -2.69
C ARG A 393 1.23 -0.02 -2.96
N ALA A 394 1.57 0.63 -4.09
CA ALA A 394 2.95 0.93 -4.46
C ALA A 394 3.51 2.12 -3.66
N ARG A 395 4.68 1.96 -3.05
CA ARG A 395 5.38 3.05 -2.36
C ARG A 395 6.26 3.85 -3.31
N ALA A 396 7.10 3.18 -4.10
CA ALA A 396 8.15 3.81 -4.89
C ALA A 396 8.02 3.59 -6.40
N ALA A 397 7.52 2.42 -6.85
CA ALA A 397 7.32 2.16 -8.27
C ALA A 397 6.05 1.34 -8.57
N LEU A 398 5.38 1.68 -9.67
CA LEU A 398 4.17 1.04 -10.13
C LEU A 398 4.30 0.65 -11.60
N TYR A 399 4.09 -0.63 -11.89
CA TYR A 399 3.97 -1.18 -13.23
C TYR A 399 2.57 -1.73 -13.45
N VAL A 400 1.98 -1.47 -14.61
CA VAL A 400 0.64 -1.94 -14.95
C VAL A 400 0.70 -2.67 -16.29
N LEU A 401 0.41 -3.96 -16.27
CA LEU A 401 0.32 -4.81 -17.47
C LEU A 401 -1.17 -4.98 -17.81
N ALA A 402 -1.58 -4.38 -18.93
CA ALA A 402 -2.96 -4.33 -19.36
C ALA A 402 -3.13 -4.86 -20.79
N LEU A 403 -4.29 -5.43 -21.08
CA LEU A 403 -4.67 -5.69 -22.46
C LEU A 403 -4.91 -4.37 -23.19
N ALA A 404 -4.57 -4.32 -24.47
CA ALA A 404 -4.68 -3.10 -25.28
C ALA A 404 -6.13 -2.56 -25.34
N ASP A 405 -7.13 -3.43 -25.27
CA ASP A 405 -8.55 -3.08 -25.24
C ASP A 405 -9.00 -2.44 -23.92
N ALA A 406 -8.22 -2.56 -22.85
CA ALA A 406 -8.53 -1.91 -21.58
C ALA A 406 -8.45 -0.37 -21.64
N GLY A 407 -7.77 0.20 -22.65
CA GLY A 407 -7.75 1.65 -22.89
C GLY A 407 -6.99 2.45 -21.82
N LEU A 408 -6.11 1.81 -21.05
CA LEU A 408 -5.21 2.49 -20.13
C LEU A 408 -4.08 3.15 -20.93
N ALA A 409 -4.02 4.47 -20.88
CA ALA A 409 -2.89 5.23 -21.44
C ALA A 409 -1.67 5.16 -20.50
N ALA A 410 -0.48 5.22 -21.12
CA ALA A 410 0.78 5.29 -20.41
C ALA A 410 0.91 6.62 -19.63
#